data_9105ee7b566ec8b678f4adbd129eeaea
#
_entry.id   9105ee7b566ec8b678f4adbd129eeaea
#
_cell.length_a   1.000
_cell.length_b   1.000
_cell.length_c   1.000
_cell.angle_alpha   90.00
_cell.angle_beta   90.00
_cell.angle_gamma   90.00
#
_symmetry.space_group_name_H-M   'P 1'
#
loop_
_entity.id
_entity.type
_entity.pdbx_description
1 polymer ?
#
loop_
_entity_poly.entity_id
_entity_poly.type
_entity_poly.pdbx_seq_one_letter_code
_entity_poly.pdbx_strand_id
1 'polypeptide(L)'
;VSALAIDVRGLTKSFGGRRVVDAVDLQVGSGRIVGFLGPNGSGKTTTMRMLCGLLTPDAGEGSCLGLDFRREAAAIKRQVGYMTQKFGYYEDLTLRENLDFVARLFEMPDRRAVVDRTLDGLGLKSRAGQLAGTLSGGWKQRLALAACLLHQPRLLLLDEPTAGVDPKARRDFWAQLHQLAQAGITVLVATHYMDEAERCDELVFIAYGKILAHGAENEVLAAAGIEPGRDNLEGAFIRLIGQAQDNFGGPVP
;
A
#
# COMPACT_ATOMS: atom_id res chain seq x y z
N VAL A 1 -19.51 3.46 -15.01
CA VAL A 1 -18.28 4.09 -14.49
C VAL A 1 -18.02 3.47 -13.12
N SER A 2 -16.97 2.65 -12.96
CA SER A 2 -16.59 2.11 -11.66
C SER A 2 -16.25 3.26 -10.70
N ALA A 3 -16.69 3.17 -9.45
CA ALA A 3 -16.39 4.19 -8.46
C ALA A 3 -14.88 4.23 -8.23
N LEU A 4 -14.27 5.43 -8.14
CA LEU A 4 -12.88 5.59 -7.80
C LEU A 4 -12.69 5.47 -6.28
N ALA A 5 -11.71 4.66 -5.87
CA ALA A 5 -11.28 4.58 -4.48
C ALA A 5 -10.31 5.71 -4.13
N ILE A 6 -9.51 6.14 -5.10
CA ILE A 6 -8.58 7.28 -4.98
C ILE A 6 -8.76 8.14 -6.22
N ASP A 7 -8.93 9.45 -6.05
CA ASP A 7 -8.94 10.45 -7.12
C ASP A 7 -8.27 11.71 -6.60
N VAL A 8 -7.00 11.89 -6.93
CA VAL A 8 -6.18 13.03 -6.47
C VAL A 8 -5.46 13.68 -7.63
N ARG A 9 -5.30 15.03 -7.56
CA ARG A 9 -4.65 15.85 -8.56
C ARG A 9 -3.67 16.82 -7.92
N GLY A 10 -2.50 16.93 -8.52
CA GLY A 10 -1.46 17.86 -8.10
C GLY A 10 -0.94 17.61 -6.69
N LEU A 11 -1.04 16.35 -6.19
CA LEU A 11 -0.64 16.02 -4.82
C LEU A 11 0.85 16.31 -4.63
N THR A 12 1.16 17.19 -3.67
CA THR A 12 2.53 17.70 -3.48
C THR A 12 2.91 17.68 -2.02
N LYS A 13 4.17 17.27 -1.73
CA LYS A 13 4.76 17.32 -0.40
C LYS A 13 6.24 17.62 -0.44
N SER A 14 6.66 18.58 0.41
CA SER A 14 8.05 18.96 0.58
C SER A 14 8.50 18.78 2.02
N PHE A 15 9.77 18.48 2.23
CA PHE A 15 10.42 18.43 3.53
C PHE A 15 11.77 19.17 3.43
N GLY A 16 12.01 20.13 4.31
CA GLY A 16 13.27 20.89 4.34
C GLY A 16 13.61 21.57 2.99
N GLY A 17 12.58 22.07 2.28
CA GLY A 17 12.74 22.68 0.95
C GLY A 17 12.86 21.68 -0.22
N ARG A 18 12.97 20.39 0.05
CA ARG A 18 13.04 19.34 -0.98
C ARG A 18 11.65 18.80 -1.26
N ARG A 19 11.25 18.79 -2.54
CA ARG A 19 9.98 18.25 -2.99
C ARG A 19 10.09 16.73 -3.13
N VAL A 20 9.42 15.99 -2.23
CA VAL A 20 9.43 14.52 -2.18
C VAL A 20 8.30 13.91 -3.00
N VAL A 21 7.14 14.60 -3.08
CA VAL A 21 6.03 14.28 -3.98
C VAL A 21 5.72 15.56 -4.75
N ASP A 22 5.70 15.49 -6.07
CA ASP A 22 5.66 16.62 -6.98
C ASP A 22 4.50 16.52 -7.97
N ALA A 23 3.41 17.21 -7.65
CA ALA A 23 2.22 17.31 -8.49
C ALA A 23 1.71 15.96 -9.01
N VAL A 24 1.59 14.97 -8.11
CA VAL A 24 1.10 13.63 -8.44
C VAL A 24 -0.39 13.63 -8.71
N ASP A 25 -0.79 13.15 -9.89
CA ASP A 25 -2.15 12.82 -10.26
C ASP A 25 -2.31 11.29 -10.19
N LEU A 26 -3.30 10.81 -9.43
CA LEU A 26 -3.51 9.38 -9.24
C LEU A 26 -5.01 9.06 -9.17
N GLN A 27 -5.45 8.15 -10.03
CA GLN A 27 -6.80 7.59 -9.99
C GLN A 27 -6.72 6.08 -9.81
N VAL A 28 -7.43 5.54 -8.82
CA VAL A 28 -7.48 4.10 -8.55
C VAL A 28 -8.93 3.65 -8.51
N GLY A 29 -9.27 2.67 -9.35
CA GLY A 29 -10.58 2.03 -9.39
C GLY A 29 -10.85 1.19 -8.15
N SER A 30 -12.12 1.09 -7.72
CA SER A 30 -12.50 0.25 -6.57
C SER A 30 -12.39 -1.24 -6.89
N GLY A 31 -12.02 -2.07 -5.89
CA GLY A 31 -11.99 -3.52 -5.97
C GLY A 31 -10.83 -4.09 -6.79
N ARG A 32 -9.75 -3.32 -6.97
CA ARG A 32 -8.55 -3.71 -7.73
C ARG A 32 -7.32 -3.78 -6.84
N ILE A 33 -6.32 -4.53 -7.28
CA ILE A 33 -4.96 -4.50 -6.73
C ILE A 33 -4.10 -3.63 -7.64
N VAL A 34 -3.59 -2.52 -7.11
CA VAL A 34 -2.73 -1.59 -7.85
C VAL A 34 -1.32 -1.62 -7.26
N GLY A 35 -0.35 -1.92 -8.11
CA GLY A 35 1.07 -1.88 -7.78
C GLY A 35 1.61 -0.46 -7.87
N PHE A 36 2.15 0.06 -6.78
CA PHE A 36 2.78 1.37 -6.69
C PHE A 36 4.30 1.19 -6.64
N LEU A 37 4.93 1.18 -7.82
CA LEU A 37 6.32 0.77 -8.02
C LEU A 37 7.26 1.96 -8.11
N GLY A 38 8.41 1.82 -7.49
CA GLY A 38 9.46 2.84 -7.55
C GLY A 38 10.64 2.51 -6.67
N PRO A 39 11.80 3.14 -6.90
CA PRO A 39 12.97 2.96 -6.06
C PRO A 39 12.76 3.54 -4.66
N ASN A 40 13.66 3.21 -3.75
CA ASN A 40 13.65 3.80 -2.42
C ASN A 40 13.82 5.33 -2.53
N GLY A 41 13.03 6.08 -1.74
CA GLY A 41 13.02 7.54 -1.79
C GLY A 41 12.22 8.16 -2.94
N SER A 42 11.53 7.39 -3.77
CA SER A 42 10.71 7.91 -4.88
C SER A 42 9.42 8.63 -4.47
N GLY A 43 9.05 8.59 -3.18
CA GLY A 43 7.84 9.24 -2.67
C GLY A 43 6.67 8.30 -2.34
N LYS A 44 6.77 6.97 -2.56
CA LYS A 44 5.69 5.98 -2.30
C LYS A 44 5.08 6.10 -0.92
N THR A 45 5.88 5.90 0.13
CA THR A 45 5.43 5.98 1.53
C THR A 45 4.80 7.34 1.85
N THR A 46 5.40 8.43 1.34
CA THR A 46 4.88 9.80 1.55
C THR A 46 3.51 9.96 0.91
N THR A 47 3.34 9.51 -0.33
CA THR A 47 2.06 9.52 -1.04
C THR A 47 1.01 8.70 -0.29
N MET A 48 1.32 7.47 0.11
CA MET A 48 0.39 6.63 0.89
C MET A 48 -0.05 7.28 2.19
N ARG A 49 0.88 7.91 2.94
CA ARG A 49 0.56 8.61 4.19
C ARG A 49 -0.36 9.82 3.97
N MET A 50 -0.24 10.51 2.83
CA MET A 50 -1.17 11.58 2.47
C MET A 50 -2.56 11.01 2.14
N LEU A 51 -2.63 9.95 1.34
CA LEU A 51 -3.89 9.30 0.95
C LEU A 51 -4.68 8.77 2.16
N CYS A 52 -4.02 8.23 3.19
CA CYS A 52 -4.70 7.76 4.40
C CYS A 52 -4.90 8.84 5.48
N GLY A 53 -4.60 10.11 5.17
CA GLY A 53 -4.80 11.21 6.11
C GLY A 53 -3.82 11.24 7.29
N LEU A 54 -2.70 10.51 7.22
CA LEU A 54 -1.63 10.54 8.22
C LEU A 54 -0.65 11.70 8.01
N LEU A 55 -0.62 12.27 6.81
CA LEU A 55 0.24 13.38 6.45
C LEU A 55 -0.57 14.40 5.64
N THR A 56 -0.51 15.66 6.02
CA THR A 56 -1.16 16.74 5.29
C THR A 56 -0.30 17.14 4.09
N PRO A 57 -0.84 17.11 2.85
CA PRO A 57 -0.14 17.60 1.67
C PRO A 57 0.03 19.11 1.70
N ASP A 58 1.06 19.62 1.03
CA ASP A 58 1.30 21.05 0.88
C ASP A 58 0.41 21.66 -0.22
N ALA A 59 0.18 20.88 -1.31
CA ALA A 59 -0.71 21.25 -2.40
C ALA A 59 -1.44 20.01 -2.95
N GLY A 60 -2.40 20.24 -3.84
CA GLY A 60 -3.24 19.22 -4.49
C GLY A 60 -4.64 19.17 -3.90
N GLU A 61 -5.53 18.53 -4.63
CA GLU A 61 -6.95 18.34 -4.31
C GLU A 61 -7.38 16.91 -4.65
N GLY A 62 -8.51 16.48 -4.12
CA GLY A 62 -9.09 15.19 -4.44
C GLY A 62 -9.65 14.45 -3.25
N SER A 63 -9.95 13.17 -3.45
CA SER A 63 -10.61 12.35 -2.46
C SER A 63 -9.99 10.96 -2.33
N CYS A 64 -10.13 10.39 -1.15
CA CYS A 64 -9.93 8.99 -0.86
C CYS A 64 -11.26 8.39 -0.38
N LEU A 65 -11.75 7.37 -1.06
CA LEU A 65 -13.08 6.77 -0.82
C LEU A 65 -14.24 7.79 -0.88
N GLY A 66 -14.10 8.83 -1.72
CA GLY A 66 -15.06 9.92 -1.84
C GLY A 66 -14.97 10.99 -0.74
N LEU A 67 -14.03 10.87 0.20
CA LEU A 67 -13.78 11.81 1.28
C LEU A 67 -12.61 12.74 0.94
N ASP A 68 -12.75 14.04 1.18
CA ASP A 68 -11.68 15.03 0.97
C ASP A 68 -10.49 14.75 1.91
N PHE A 69 -9.32 14.45 1.35
CA PHE A 69 -8.16 14.03 2.14
C PHE A 69 -7.58 15.15 3.04
N ARG A 70 -7.92 16.40 2.82
CA ARG A 70 -7.51 17.52 3.67
C ARG A 70 -8.49 17.79 4.82
N ARG A 71 -9.78 17.66 4.56
CA ARG A 71 -10.84 18.04 5.49
C ARG A 71 -11.37 16.85 6.29
N GLU A 72 -11.35 15.64 5.71
CA GLU A 72 -12.00 14.48 6.27
C GLU A 72 -11.01 13.35 6.66
N ALA A 73 -9.77 13.74 6.99
CA ALA A 73 -8.70 12.80 7.35
C ALA A 73 -9.09 11.78 8.45
N ALA A 74 -9.88 12.21 9.44
CA ALA A 74 -10.37 11.32 10.49
C ALA A 74 -11.34 10.25 9.97
N ALA A 75 -12.23 10.61 9.04
CA ALA A 75 -13.16 9.69 8.41
C ALA A 75 -12.45 8.71 7.46
N ILE A 76 -11.43 9.19 6.72
CA ILE A 76 -10.58 8.34 5.88
C ILE A 76 -9.87 7.28 6.73
N LYS A 77 -9.24 7.64 7.85
CA LYS A 77 -8.53 6.70 8.75
C LYS A 77 -9.42 5.57 9.25
N ARG A 78 -10.72 5.80 9.39
CA ARG A 78 -11.69 4.77 9.81
C ARG A 78 -12.05 3.78 8.70
N GLN A 79 -11.76 4.10 7.43
CA GLN A 79 -12.10 3.28 6.26
C GLN A 79 -10.88 2.73 5.53
N VAL A 80 -9.67 3.10 5.95
CA VAL A 80 -8.41 2.67 5.32
C VAL A 80 -7.60 1.84 6.29
N GLY A 81 -7.16 0.67 5.86
CA GLY A 81 -6.12 -0.11 6.54
C GLY A 81 -4.75 0.29 6.00
N TYR A 82 -3.84 0.73 6.86
CA TYR A 82 -2.49 1.09 6.47
C TYR A 82 -1.45 0.17 7.15
N MET A 83 -0.72 -0.57 6.33
CA MET A 83 0.36 -1.44 6.77
C MET A 83 1.70 -0.78 6.46
N THR A 84 2.48 -0.52 7.50
CA THR A 84 3.80 0.10 7.38
C THR A 84 4.87 -0.94 7.01
N GLN A 85 5.93 -0.51 6.35
CA GLN A 85 7.07 -1.35 5.98
C GLN A 85 7.70 -2.07 7.20
N LYS A 86 7.85 -1.34 8.31
CA LYS A 86 8.39 -1.92 9.56
C LYS A 86 7.25 -2.51 10.37
N PHE A 87 7.49 -3.70 10.98
CA PHE A 87 6.56 -4.27 11.94
C PHE A 87 6.37 -3.30 13.11
N GLY A 88 5.16 -2.80 13.29
CA GLY A 88 4.82 -1.73 14.23
C GLY A 88 4.00 -2.18 15.43
N TYR A 89 3.94 -3.51 15.70
CA TYR A 89 3.16 -4.08 16.80
C TYR A 89 4.07 -4.43 17.98
N TYR A 90 3.46 -4.57 19.18
CA TYR A 90 4.17 -4.85 20.42
C TYR A 90 4.68 -6.30 20.44
N GLU A 91 5.99 -6.47 20.49
CA GLU A 91 6.64 -7.79 20.41
C GLU A 91 6.46 -8.60 21.70
N ASP A 92 6.26 -7.96 22.83
CA ASP A 92 5.98 -8.52 24.17
C ASP A 92 4.49 -8.83 24.42
N LEU A 93 3.61 -8.49 23.46
CA LEU A 93 2.22 -8.89 23.49
C LEU A 93 1.97 -10.09 22.56
N THR A 94 0.96 -10.87 22.90
CA THR A 94 0.47 -11.97 22.06
C THR A 94 -0.23 -11.42 20.81
N LEU A 95 -0.48 -12.29 19.81
CA LEU A 95 -1.25 -11.92 18.63
C LEU A 95 -2.63 -11.38 19.03
N ARG A 96 -3.30 -12.05 19.95
CA ARG A 96 -4.62 -11.64 20.46
C ARG A 96 -4.58 -10.26 21.11
N GLU A 97 -3.60 -10.03 22.00
CA GLU A 97 -3.47 -8.77 22.72
C GLU A 97 -3.17 -7.60 21.78
N ASN A 98 -2.31 -7.81 20.76
CA ASN A 98 -2.06 -6.81 19.72
C ASN A 98 -3.35 -6.47 18.96
N LEU A 99 -4.14 -7.47 18.56
CA LEU A 99 -5.40 -7.23 17.86
C LEU A 99 -6.46 -6.59 18.77
N ASP A 100 -6.55 -6.98 20.05
CA ASP A 100 -7.46 -6.33 21.02
C ASP A 100 -7.06 -4.87 21.26
N PHE A 101 -5.75 -4.57 21.30
CA PHE A 101 -5.26 -3.19 21.38
C PHE A 101 -5.72 -2.36 20.17
N VAL A 102 -5.57 -2.89 18.96
CA VAL A 102 -6.05 -2.19 17.74
C VAL A 102 -7.57 -2.03 17.76
N ALA A 103 -8.31 -3.05 18.15
CA ALA A 103 -9.77 -2.98 18.26
C ALA A 103 -10.23 -1.92 19.29
N ARG A 104 -9.46 -1.67 20.34
CA ARG A 104 -9.69 -0.58 21.31
C ARG A 104 -9.47 0.79 20.67
N LEU A 105 -8.38 0.96 19.89
CA LEU A 105 -8.09 2.21 19.21
C LEU A 105 -9.19 2.62 18.22
N PHE A 106 -9.84 1.63 17.60
CA PHE A 106 -10.99 1.85 16.72
C PHE A 106 -12.34 1.87 17.46
N GLU A 107 -12.34 1.83 18.81
CA GLU A 107 -13.55 1.85 19.66
C GLU A 107 -14.59 0.81 19.24
N MET A 108 -14.12 -0.37 18.81
CA MET A 108 -14.98 -1.40 18.25
C MET A 108 -15.89 -2.02 19.33
N PRO A 109 -17.21 -2.14 19.06
CA PRO A 109 -18.08 -2.95 19.91
C PRO A 109 -17.69 -4.42 19.79
N ASP A 110 -18.00 -5.24 20.80
CA ASP A 110 -17.76 -6.69 20.79
C ASP A 110 -16.36 -7.12 20.41
N ARG A 111 -15.33 -6.40 20.89
CA ARG A 111 -13.92 -6.59 20.55
C ARG A 111 -13.48 -8.05 20.53
N ARG A 112 -13.88 -8.84 21.56
CA ARG A 112 -13.54 -10.27 21.63
C ARG A 112 -14.01 -11.02 20.37
N ALA A 113 -15.26 -10.85 19.99
CA ALA A 113 -15.83 -11.52 18.83
C ALA A 113 -15.18 -11.07 17.52
N VAL A 114 -14.83 -9.79 17.41
CA VAL A 114 -14.14 -9.24 16.24
C VAL A 114 -12.72 -9.83 16.15
N VAL A 115 -11.97 -9.83 17.24
CA VAL A 115 -10.61 -10.41 17.29
C VAL A 115 -10.65 -11.91 16.98
N ASP A 116 -11.60 -12.66 17.55
CA ASP A 116 -11.74 -14.09 17.28
C ASP A 116 -12.04 -14.39 15.81
N ARG A 117 -12.96 -13.66 15.20
CA ARG A 117 -13.26 -13.78 13.75
C ARG A 117 -12.04 -13.46 12.89
N THR A 118 -11.30 -12.40 13.22
CA THR A 118 -10.11 -11.99 12.46
C THR A 118 -9.00 -13.03 12.56
N LEU A 119 -8.74 -13.54 13.75
CA LEU A 119 -7.77 -14.62 13.98
C LEU A 119 -8.14 -15.89 13.21
N ASP A 120 -9.42 -16.24 13.17
CA ASP A 120 -9.92 -17.43 12.48
C ASP A 120 -9.83 -17.26 10.96
N GLY A 121 -10.32 -16.13 10.43
CA GLY A 121 -10.35 -15.83 8.99
C GLY A 121 -8.96 -15.74 8.32
N LEU A 122 -7.92 -15.42 9.09
CA LEU A 122 -6.54 -15.34 8.59
C LEU A 122 -5.65 -16.52 9.04
N GLY A 123 -6.24 -17.57 9.62
CA GLY A 123 -5.52 -18.77 10.06
C GLY A 123 -4.55 -18.53 11.20
N LEU A 124 -4.80 -17.52 12.04
CA LEU A 124 -3.95 -17.14 13.18
C LEU A 124 -4.42 -17.73 14.52
N LYS A 125 -5.55 -18.41 14.55
CA LYS A 125 -6.21 -18.89 15.78
C LYS A 125 -5.32 -19.79 16.63
N SER A 126 -4.59 -20.72 16.01
CA SER A 126 -3.68 -21.64 16.72
C SER A 126 -2.48 -20.94 17.36
N ARG A 127 -2.19 -19.71 16.95
CA ARG A 127 -1.08 -18.88 17.44
C ARG A 127 -1.53 -17.67 18.26
N ALA A 128 -2.83 -17.57 18.57
CA ALA A 128 -3.41 -16.40 19.23
C ALA A 128 -2.71 -16.03 20.55
N GLY A 129 -2.23 -17.02 21.31
CA GLY A 129 -1.47 -16.85 22.56
C GLY A 129 0.05 -16.76 22.40
N GLN A 130 0.58 -16.80 21.15
CA GLN A 130 2.02 -16.67 20.90
C GLN A 130 2.44 -15.20 20.94
N LEU A 131 3.61 -14.89 21.55
CA LEU A 131 4.19 -13.54 21.55
C LEU A 131 4.58 -13.13 20.14
N ALA A 132 4.24 -11.89 19.75
CA ALA A 132 4.50 -11.37 18.41
C ALA A 132 6.01 -11.30 18.08
N GLY A 133 6.86 -11.06 19.06
CA GLY A 133 8.32 -11.05 18.90
C GLY A 133 8.91 -12.38 18.47
N THR A 134 8.25 -13.50 18.80
CA THR A 134 8.71 -14.87 18.46
C THR A 134 8.25 -15.35 17.08
N LEU A 135 7.49 -14.53 16.35
CA LEU A 135 6.99 -14.88 15.02
C LEU A 135 8.08 -14.76 13.95
N SER A 136 8.04 -15.67 12.96
CA SER A 136 8.78 -15.46 11.71
C SER A 136 8.23 -14.27 10.91
N GLY A 137 9.01 -13.75 9.96
CA GLY A 137 8.60 -12.62 9.13
C GLY A 137 7.22 -12.78 8.49
N GLY A 138 6.94 -13.93 7.88
CA GLY A 138 5.63 -14.19 7.27
C GLY A 138 4.46 -14.19 8.27
N TRP A 139 4.67 -14.64 9.50
CA TRP A 139 3.64 -14.57 10.55
C TRP A 139 3.46 -13.14 11.08
N LYS A 140 4.55 -12.36 11.18
CA LYS A 140 4.47 -10.93 11.50
C LYS A 140 3.65 -10.17 10.45
N GLN A 141 3.85 -10.47 9.16
CA GLN A 141 3.06 -9.86 8.07
C GLN A 141 1.58 -10.25 8.13
N ARG A 142 1.26 -11.52 8.43
CA ARG A 142 -0.14 -11.95 8.62
C ARG A 142 -0.80 -11.23 9.80
N LEU A 143 -0.08 -11.05 10.92
CA LEU A 143 -0.58 -10.27 12.06
C LEU A 143 -0.83 -8.80 11.66
N ALA A 144 0.10 -8.20 10.93
CA ALA A 144 -0.03 -6.82 10.45
C ALA A 144 -1.24 -6.65 9.51
N LEU A 145 -1.44 -7.59 8.58
CA LEU A 145 -2.63 -7.62 7.72
C LEU A 145 -3.91 -7.80 8.53
N ALA A 146 -3.92 -8.71 9.52
CA ALA A 146 -5.04 -8.93 10.42
C ALA A 146 -5.47 -7.65 11.15
N ALA A 147 -4.49 -6.91 11.66
CA ALA A 147 -4.73 -5.65 12.34
C ALA A 147 -5.31 -4.57 11.39
N CYS A 148 -4.82 -4.53 10.14
CA CYS A 148 -5.36 -3.62 9.13
C CYS A 148 -6.80 -3.96 8.74
N LEU A 149 -7.22 -5.22 8.86
CA LEU A 149 -8.55 -5.69 8.45
C LEU A 149 -9.60 -5.63 9.58
N LEU A 150 -9.19 -5.45 10.84
CA LEU A 150 -10.08 -5.47 12.00
C LEU A 150 -11.31 -4.58 11.85
N HIS A 151 -11.12 -3.36 11.39
CA HIS A 151 -12.17 -2.35 11.25
C HIS A 151 -12.89 -2.38 9.90
N GLN A 152 -12.72 -3.47 9.12
CA GLN A 152 -13.35 -3.72 7.82
C GLN A 152 -13.13 -2.58 6.81
N PRO A 153 -11.89 -2.26 6.47
CA PRO A 153 -11.58 -1.17 5.57
C PRO A 153 -12.09 -1.44 4.15
N ARG A 154 -12.34 -0.37 3.40
CA ARG A 154 -12.66 -0.41 1.97
C ARG A 154 -11.43 -0.28 1.09
N LEU A 155 -10.32 0.22 1.66
CA LEU A 155 -9.05 0.41 0.99
C LEU A 155 -7.91 -0.07 1.91
N LEU A 156 -7.00 -0.86 1.35
CA LEU A 156 -5.73 -1.23 1.98
C LEU A 156 -4.59 -0.50 1.30
N LEU A 157 -3.74 0.15 2.07
CA LEU A 157 -2.47 0.73 1.64
C LEU A 157 -1.35 -0.08 2.29
N LEU A 158 -0.58 -0.81 1.50
CA LEU A 158 0.43 -1.75 1.98
C LEU A 158 1.82 -1.29 1.53
N ASP A 159 2.66 -0.89 2.48
CA ASP A 159 4.00 -0.34 2.21
C ASP A 159 5.06 -1.45 2.35
N GLU A 160 5.52 -1.99 1.22
CA GLU A 160 6.46 -3.11 1.10
C GLU A 160 6.09 -4.33 1.97
N PRO A 161 4.85 -4.86 1.83
CA PRO A 161 4.29 -5.79 2.80
C PRO A 161 4.99 -7.14 2.89
N THR A 162 5.80 -7.51 1.89
CA THR A 162 6.48 -8.82 1.83
C THR A 162 8.00 -8.70 1.81
N ALA A 163 8.56 -7.51 2.15
CA ALA A 163 9.99 -7.31 2.25
C ALA A 163 10.60 -8.26 3.30
N GLY A 164 11.62 -9.03 2.89
CA GLY A 164 12.29 -9.98 3.78
C GLY A 164 11.48 -11.23 4.16
N VAL A 165 10.38 -11.50 3.46
CA VAL A 165 9.54 -12.68 3.67
C VAL A 165 9.95 -13.80 2.72
N ASP A 166 9.95 -15.05 3.20
CA ASP A 166 10.27 -16.21 2.37
C ASP A 166 9.27 -16.39 1.20
N PRO A 167 9.69 -17.06 0.09
CA PRO A 167 8.87 -17.14 -1.12
C PRO A 167 7.51 -17.80 -0.92
N LYS A 168 7.41 -18.79 0.00
CA LYS A 168 6.13 -19.47 0.29
C LYS A 168 5.18 -18.54 1.00
N ALA A 169 5.64 -17.89 2.08
CA ALA A 169 4.82 -16.95 2.83
C ALA A 169 4.41 -15.74 1.98
N ARG A 170 5.29 -15.26 1.07
CA ARG A 170 4.96 -14.21 0.10
C ARG A 170 3.82 -14.65 -0.82
N ARG A 171 3.90 -15.85 -1.40
CA ARG A 171 2.85 -16.38 -2.26
C ARG A 171 1.51 -16.50 -1.53
N ASP A 172 1.53 -17.02 -0.29
CA ASP A 172 0.33 -17.15 0.53
C ASP A 172 -0.29 -15.79 0.87
N PHE A 173 0.54 -14.77 1.15
CA PHE A 173 0.11 -13.39 1.41
C PHE A 173 -0.58 -12.79 0.18
N TRP A 174 0.00 -12.93 -1.00
CA TRP A 174 -0.59 -12.46 -2.25
C TRP A 174 -1.92 -13.16 -2.57
N ALA A 175 -2.03 -14.47 -2.31
CA ALA A 175 -3.30 -15.18 -2.44
C ALA A 175 -4.41 -14.59 -1.55
N GLN A 176 -4.06 -14.16 -0.33
CA GLN A 176 -4.98 -13.44 0.57
C GLN A 176 -5.38 -12.07 -0.01
N LEU A 177 -4.45 -11.30 -0.57
CA LEU A 177 -4.76 -10.01 -1.19
C LEU A 177 -5.75 -10.16 -2.35
N HIS A 178 -5.56 -11.16 -3.22
CA HIS A 178 -6.51 -11.45 -4.30
C HIS A 178 -7.90 -11.81 -3.78
N GLN A 179 -8.02 -12.60 -2.72
CA GLN A 179 -9.31 -12.90 -2.09
C GLN A 179 -9.99 -11.64 -1.54
N LEU A 180 -9.23 -10.73 -0.93
CA LEU A 180 -9.73 -9.47 -0.41
C LEU A 180 -10.23 -8.53 -1.54
N ALA A 181 -9.48 -8.47 -2.65
CA ALA A 181 -9.88 -7.69 -3.82
C ALA A 181 -11.16 -8.26 -4.48
N GLN A 182 -11.26 -9.59 -4.60
CA GLN A 182 -12.49 -10.26 -5.07
C GLN A 182 -13.70 -10.00 -4.15
N ALA A 183 -13.45 -9.79 -2.85
CA ALA A 183 -14.49 -9.37 -1.89
C ALA A 183 -14.82 -7.86 -1.96
N GLY A 184 -14.20 -7.10 -2.89
CA GLY A 184 -14.48 -5.69 -3.14
C GLY A 184 -13.57 -4.70 -2.39
N ILE A 185 -12.55 -5.16 -1.67
CA ILE A 185 -11.56 -4.28 -1.03
C ILE A 185 -10.57 -3.82 -2.10
N THR A 186 -10.33 -2.51 -2.17
CA THR A 186 -9.28 -1.95 -3.03
C THR A 186 -7.92 -2.09 -2.32
N VAL A 187 -6.88 -2.44 -3.06
CA VAL A 187 -5.54 -2.63 -2.49
C VAL A 187 -4.52 -1.84 -3.29
N LEU A 188 -3.76 -0.96 -2.63
CA LEU A 188 -2.60 -0.29 -3.19
C LEU A 188 -1.35 -0.84 -2.50
N VAL A 189 -0.47 -1.51 -3.26
CA VAL A 189 0.76 -2.14 -2.75
C VAL A 189 1.96 -1.35 -3.23
N ALA A 190 2.68 -0.68 -2.33
CA ALA A 190 3.99 -0.14 -2.66
C ALA A 190 5.02 -1.27 -2.64
N THR A 191 5.76 -1.40 -3.72
CA THR A 191 6.82 -2.39 -3.83
C THR A 191 7.94 -1.91 -4.76
N HIS A 192 9.09 -2.53 -4.68
CA HIS A 192 10.18 -2.41 -5.63
C HIS A 192 10.49 -3.76 -6.32
N TYR A 193 9.69 -4.79 -6.05
CA TYR A 193 9.84 -6.12 -6.64
C TYR A 193 8.95 -6.27 -7.88
N MET A 194 9.55 -6.64 -9.02
CA MET A 194 8.83 -6.80 -10.29
C MET A 194 7.92 -8.03 -10.30
N ASP A 195 8.31 -9.11 -9.63
CA ASP A 195 7.49 -10.31 -9.47
C ASP A 195 6.19 -10.07 -8.66
N GLU A 196 6.16 -8.99 -7.88
CA GLU A 196 4.94 -8.52 -7.21
C GLU A 196 4.09 -7.65 -8.12
N ALA A 197 4.72 -6.83 -8.98
CA ALA A 197 4.04 -6.03 -9.98
C ALA A 197 3.18 -6.86 -10.93
N GLU A 198 3.71 -7.98 -11.41
CA GLU A 198 3.02 -8.94 -12.29
C GLU A 198 1.74 -9.54 -11.68
N ARG A 199 1.53 -9.36 -10.36
CA ARG A 199 0.33 -9.83 -9.64
C ARG A 199 -0.75 -8.79 -9.50
N CYS A 200 -0.49 -7.57 -9.94
CA CYS A 200 -1.39 -6.43 -9.84
C CYS A 200 -2.27 -6.31 -11.09
N ASP A 201 -3.47 -5.77 -10.92
CA ASP A 201 -4.38 -5.47 -12.04
C ASP A 201 -3.94 -4.22 -12.81
N GLU A 202 -3.34 -3.26 -12.11
CA GLU A 202 -2.80 -2.00 -12.66
C GLU A 202 -1.49 -1.65 -11.96
N LEU A 203 -0.67 -0.88 -12.66
CA LEU A 203 0.65 -0.46 -12.21
C LEU A 203 0.77 1.06 -12.25
N VAL A 204 1.41 1.62 -11.23
CA VAL A 204 1.80 3.02 -11.16
C VAL A 204 3.29 3.08 -10.92
N PHE A 205 4.04 3.57 -11.91
CA PHE A 205 5.49 3.78 -11.76
C PHE A 205 5.76 5.20 -11.27
N ILE A 206 6.48 5.29 -10.15
CA ILE A 206 6.85 6.57 -9.53
C ILE A 206 8.37 6.65 -9.35
N ALA A 207 8.96 7.75 -9.79
CA ALA A 207 10.34 8.10 -9.44
C ALA A 207 10.46 9.62 -9.27
N TYR A 208 11.41 10.04 -8.44
CA TYR A 208 11.69 11.45 -8.16
C TYR A 208 10.44 12.27 -7.76
N GLY A 209 9.50 11.61 -7.07
CA GLY A 209 8.25 12.24 -6.64
C GLY A 209 7.19 12.39 -7.72
N LYS A 210 7.38 11.88 -8.93
CA LYS A 210 6.46 11.99 -10.07
C LYS A 210 5.99 10.63 -10.56
N ILE A 211 4.75 10.53 -11.00
CA ILE A 211 4.27 9.36 -11.75
C ILE A 211 4.85 9.40 -13.15
N LEU A 212 5.49 8.31 -13.56
CA LEU A 212 6.11 8.14 -14.87
C LEU A 212 5.18 7.40 -15.84
N ALA A 213 4.42 6.43 -15.35
CA ALA A 213 3.43 5.68 -16.09
C ALA A 213 2.35 5.15 -15.16
N HIS A 214 1.13 4.97 -15.66
CA HIS A 214 0.00 4.40 -14.95
C HIS A 214 -0.90 3.66 -15.93
N GLY A 215 -1.33 2.45 -15.58
CA GLY A 215 -2.26 1.64 -16.36
C GLY A 215 -2.04 0.14 -16.20
N ALA A 216 -2.64 -0.65 -17.07
CA ALA A 216 -2.36 -2.08 -17.18
C ALA A 216 -0.92 -2.31 -17.69
N GLU A 217 -0.40 -3.51 -17.52
CA GLU A 217 0.97 -3.86 -17.90
C GLU A 217 1.32 -3.41 -19.33
N ASN A 218 0.45 -3.72 -20.31
CA ASN A 218 0.65 -3.34 -21.70
C ASN A 218 0.70 -1.81 -21.93
N GLU A 219 -0.05 -1.04 -21.15
CA GLU A 219 -0.06 0.43 -21.24
C GLU A 219 1.24 1.01 -20.68
N VAL A 220 1.75 0.43 -19.59
CA VAL A 220 3.03 0.81 -18.98
C VAL A 220 4.21 0.45 -19.91
N LEU A 221 4.19 -0.72 -20.54
CA LEU A 221 5.18 -1.11 -21.55
C LEU A 221 5.16 -0.17 -22.74
N ALA A 222 3.97 0.18 -23.26
CA ALA A 222 3.81 1.15 -24.35
C ALA A 222 4.33 2.56 -23.98
N ALA A 223 4.07 3.03 -22.75
CA ALA A 223 4.61 4.30 -22.25
C ALA A 223 6.14 4.31 -22.20
N ALA A 224 6.77 3.17 -21.98
CA ALA A 224 8.23 2.99 -22.05
C ALA A 224 8.76 2.82 -23.49
N GLY A 225 7.89 2.77 -24.51
CA GLY A 225 8.26 2.47 -25.89
C GLY A 225 8.73 1.03 -26.10
N ILE A 226 8.15 0.10 -25.35
CA ILE A 226 8.45 -1.34 -25.40
C ILE A 226 7.26 -2.07 -25.99
N GLU A 227 7.52 -2.91 -27.00
CA GLU A 227 6.49 -3.77 -27.58
C GLU A 227 6.18 -4.96 -26.63
N PRO A 228 4.89 -5.29 -26.42
CA PRO A 228 4.51 -6.45 -25.61
C PRO A 228 5.21 -7.73 -26.08
N GLY A 229 5.80 -8.47 -25.14
CA GLY A 229 6.47 -9.76 -25.40
C GLY A 229 7.96 -9.68 -25.73
N ARG A 230 8.58 -8.51 -25.81
CA ARG A 230 10.03 -8.36 -26.05
C ARG A 230 10.85 -8.05 -24.82
N ASP A 231 10.29 -7.31 -23.87
CA ASP A 231 10.94 -6.95 -22.61
C ASP A 231 9.95 -7.13 -21.46
N ASN A 232 10.48 -7.24 -20.25
CA ASN A 232 9.68 -7.36 -19.04
C ASN A 232 9.44 -5.98 -18.40
N LEU A 233 8.64 -5.94 -17.37
CA LEU A 233 8.34 -4.73 -16.59
C LEU A 233 9.59 -4.05 -16.04
N GLU A 234 10.65 -4.82 -15.72
CA GLU A 234 11.92 -4.29 -15.24
C GLU A 234 12.60 -3.41 -16.29
N GLY A 235 12.63 -3.87 -17.55
CA GLY A 235 13.16 -3.08 -18.68
C GLY A 235 12.39 -1.79 -18.89
N ALA A 236 11.04 -1.82 -18.80
CA ALA A 236 10.20 -0.65 -18.88
C ALA A 236 10.49 0.35 -17.75
N PHE A 237 10.63 -0.14 -16.54
CA PHE A 237 10.91 0.67 -15.36
C PHE A 237 12.28 1.37 -15.45
N ILE A 238 13.34 0.62 -15.83
CA ILE A 238 14.68 1.19 -16.03
C ILE A 238 14.66 2.28 -17.10
N ARG A 239 13.97 2.04 -18.23
CA ARG A 239 13.87 3.01 -19.33
C ARG A 239 13.13 4.28 -18.91
N LEU A 240 12.00 4.15 -18.20
CA LEU A 240 11.23 5.30 -17.73
C LEU A 240 11.99 6.12 -16.69
N ILE A 241 12.72 5.46 -15.76
CA ILE A 241 13.59 6.17 -14.81
C ILE A 241 14.71 6.91 -15.53
N GLY A 242 15.35 6.28 -16.52
CA GLY A 242 16.43 6.91 -17.29
C GLY A 242 15.98 8.13 -18.12
N GLN A 243 14.70 8.24 -18.44
CA GLN A 243 14.10 9.39 -19.11
C GLN A 243 13.62 10.48 -18.14
N ALA A 244 13.41 10.12 -16.87
CA ALA A 244 12.92 11.04 -15.86
C ALA A 244 14.05 11.97 -15.38
N GLN A 245 13.75 13.25 -15.26
CA GLN A 245 14.68 14.22 -14.67
C GLN A 245 14.67 14.10 -13.15
N ASP A 246 15.85 13.99 -12.56
CA ASP A 246 16.00 14.04 -11.11
C ASP A 246 15.61 15.42 -10.57
N ASN A 247 14.58 15.47 -9.74
CA ASN A 247 14.15 16.71 -9.04
C ASN A 247 15.11 17.12 -7.92
N PHE A 248 16.18 16.37 -7.72
CA PHE A 248 17.09 16.54 -6.60
C PHE A 248 18.35 17.39 -6.90
N GLY A 249 18.49 17.83 -8.15
CA GLY A 249 19.51 18.83 -8.53
C GLY A 249 20.98 18.41 -8.34
N GLY A 250 21.26 17.10 -8.30
CA GLY A 250 22.60 16.56 -8.21
C GLY A 250 22.84 15.48 -9.28
N PRO A 251 24.09 15.26 -9.74
CA PRO A 251 24.38 14.12 -10.59
C PRO A 251 24.07 12.83 -9.83
N VAL A 252 23.38 11.92 -10.51
CA VAL A 252 23.15 10.55 -10.03
C VAL A 252 24.51 9.89 -9.85
N PRO A 253 24.82 9.27 -8.69
CA PRO A 253 26.07 8.55 -8.49
C PRO A 253 26.15 7.28 -9.35
#